data_9a117f095d7c1a445e54f30974aca828
#
_entry.id   9a117f095d7c1a445e54f30974aca828
#
_cell.length_a   1.000
_cell.length_b   1.000
_cell.length_c   1.000
_cell.angle_alpha   90.00
_cell.angle_beta   90.00
_cell.angle_gamma   90.00
#
_symmetry.space_group_name_H-M   'P 1'
#
loop_
_entity.id
_entity.type
_entity.pdbx_description
1 polymer ?
#
loop_
_entity_poly.entity_id
_entity_poly.type
_entity_poly.pdbx_seq_one_letter_code
_entity_poly.pdbx_strand_id
1 'polypeptide(L)'
;MLHPDFLTRPLTHRGLHGLGVPENSMAAFRAAVAQGYGIELDVQPAADGTPLVFHDYGLGRLAGRDGVISALSPAEAGATRLLGTNEAIPTLEAVLGMVAGRAPVLVEIKDQDGSLGPRMGALPGRVAEIVAACHAQGEPVAVMSFNPHAAAGVRAAAPDVPIGLTSCRFDRDDWTGIPEARRAALSRLEDFPRVGASFISHHHQDLGNPPVGRLAAQGVPVLCWTIRSPAEEAAARGVARNITFEGYRPQAG
;
A
#
# COMPACT_ATOMS: atom_id res chain seq x y z
N MET A 1 5.48 4.01 16.15
CA MET A 1 4.49 2.95 16.43
C MET A 1 3.30 3.16 15.51
N LEU A 2 2.65 2.10 15.01
CA LEU A 2 1.48 2.22 14.12
C LEU A 2 0.32 2.91 14.85
N HIS A 3 -0.35 3.88 14.22
CA HIS A 3 -1.48 4.59 14.82
C HIS A 3 -2.65 3.64 15.10
N PRO A 4 -3.39 3.76 16.22
CA PRO A 4 -4.49 2.84 16.59
C PRO A 4 -5.57 2.68 15.52
N ASP A 5 -5.86 3.71 14.73
CA ASP A 5 -6.85 3.67 13.66
C ASP A 5 -6.55 2.58 12.61
N PHE A 6 -5.27 2.27 12.37
CA PHE A 6 -4.90 1.15 11.50
C PHE A 6 -5.29 -0.22 12.05
N LEU A 7 -5.60 -0.31 13.33
CA LEU A 7 -5.96 -1.56 14.00
C LEU A 7 -7.47 -1.73 14.19
N THR A 8 -8.24 -0.65 14.01
CA THR A 8 -9.68 -0.61 14.27
C THR A 8 -10.52 -0.33 13.06
N ARG A 9 -10.05 0.51 12.12
CA ARG A 9 -10.79 0.89 10.91
C ARG A 9 -10.36 0.03 9.72
N PRO A 10 -11.23 -0.81 9.13
CA PRO A 10 -10.88 -1.58 7.94
C PRO A 10 -10.35 -0.68 6.81
N LEU A 11 -9.33 -1.14 6.10
CA LEU A 11 -8.68 -0.38 5.03
C LEU A 11 -9.30 -0.78 3.68
N THR A 12 -9.74 0.19 2.90
CA THR A 12 -10.21 -0.05 1.54
C THR A 12 -9.01 -0.25 0.61
N HIS A 13 -8.94 -1.39 -0.09
CA HIS A 13 -7.90 -1.68 -1.08
C HIS A 13 -8.04 -0.71 -2.25
N ARG A 14 -7.03 0.15 -2.45
CA ARG A 14 -7.04 1.21 -3.48
C ARG A 14 -8.24 2.16 -3.39
N GLY A 15 -8.71 2.44 -2.17
CA GLY A 15 -9.92 3.21 -1.93
C GLY A 15 -11.22 2.38 -2.04
N LEU A 16 -12.36 2.98 -1.71
CA LEU A 16 -13.66 2.34 -1.81
C LEU A 16 -14.19 2.39 -3.25
N HIS A 17 -13.51 1.65 -4.13
CA HIS A 17 -13.79 1.57 -5.55
C HIS A 17 -14.90 0.57 -5.89
N GLY A 18 -15.42 0.62 -7.12
CA GLY A 18 -16.47 -0.26 -7.61
C GLY A 18 -17.07 0.26 -8.92
N LEU A 19 -18.31 -0.13 -9.23
CA LEU A 19 -18.97 0.28 -10.47
C LEU A 19 -19.01 1.81 -10.60
N GLY A 20 -18.36 2.34 -11.64
CA GLY A 20 -18.30 3.78 -11.91
C GLY A 20 -17.33 4.57 -11.02
N VAL A 21 -16.62 3.91 -10.11
CA VAL A 21 -15.61 4.52 -9.23
C VAL A 21 -14.29 3.76 -9.38
N PRO A 22 -13.32 4.29 -10.12
CA PRO A 22 -12.04 3.59 -10.34
C PRO A 22 -11.23 3.43 -9.05
N GLU A 23 -10.44 2.35 -8.98
CA GLU A 23 -9.42 2.19 -7.96
C GLU A 23 -8.39 3.32 -8.01
N ASN A 24 -7.73 3.61 -6.89
CA ASN A 24 -6.70 4.64 -6.77
C ASN A 24 -7.14 6.03 -7.29
N SER A 25 -8.44 6.36 -7.18
CA SER A 25 -9.00 7.63 -7.61
C SER A 25 -9.45 8.51 -6.43
N MET A 26 -9.51 9.81 -6.67
CA MET A 26 -10.02 10.75 -5.67
C MET A 26 -11.47 10.45 -5.25
N ALA A 27 -12.30 9.94 -6.17
CA ALA A 27 -13.66 9.51 -5.87
C ALA A 27 -13.68 8.30 -4.91
N ALA A 28 -12.82 7.29 -5.13
CA ALA A 28 -12.71 6.12 -4.26
C ALA A 28 -12.24 6.51 -2.85
N PHE A 29 -11.31 7.43 -2.74
CA PHE A 29 -10.81 7.90 -1.44
C PHE A 29 -11.84 8.74 -0.69
N ARG A 30 -12.54 9.66 -1.37
CA ARG A 30 -13.67 10.39 -0.76
C ARG A 30 -14.75 9.45 -0.25
N ALA A 31 -15.08 8.40 -1.02
CA ALA A 31 -16.06 7.39 -0.63
C ALA A 31 -15.60 6.63 0.63
N ALA A 32 -14.31 6.24 0.71
CA ALA A 32 -13.75 5.59 1.89
C ALA A 32 -13.88 6.47 3.15
N VAL A 33 -13.45 7.73 3.06
CA VAL A 33 -13.55 8.70 4.16
C VAL A 33 -15.00 8.90 4.59
N ALA A 34 -15.93 9.07 3.65
CA ALA A 34 -17.36 9.28 3.94
C ALA A 34 -18.01 8.08 4.65
N GLN A 35 -17.49 6.87 4.43
CA GLN A 35 -17.99 5.64 5.07
C GLN A 35 -17.22 5.25 6.34
N GLY A 36 -16.29 6.09 6.81
CA GLY A 36 -15.53 5.83 8.03
C GLY A 36 -14.39 4.79 7.89
N TYR A 37 -14.06 4.36 6.67
CA TYR A 37 -12.98 3.41 6.42
C TYR A 37 -11.61 4.10 6.37
N GLY A 38 -10.56 3.31 6.59
CA GLY A 38 -9.22 3.68 6.20
C GLY A 38 -8.98 3.44 4.71
N ILE A 39 -7.84 3.88 4.23
CA ILE A 39 -7.43 3.82 2.83
C ILE A 39 -6.11 3.07 2.74
N GLU A 40 -6.03 2.12 1.83
CA GLU A 40 -4.79 1.63 1.28
C GLU A 40 -4.70 2.13 -0.17
N LEU A 41 -3.49 2.52 -0.60
CA LEU A 41 -3.22 3.02 -1.95
C LEU A 41 -1.80 2.69 -2.41
N ASP A 42 -1.62 2.62 -3.74
CA ASP A 42 -0.35 2.32 -4.37
C ASP A 42 0.32 3.58 -4.93
N VAL A 43 1.66 3.68 -4.83
CA VAL A 43 2.39 4.78 -5.44
C VAL A 43 3.48 4.31 -6.40
N GLN A 44 3.56 5.01 -7.53
CA GLN A 44 4.56 4.88 -8.58
C GLN A 44 5.19 6.25 -8.87
N PRO A 45 6.43 6.34 -9.39
CA PRO A 45 7.04 7.62 -9.72
C PRO A 45 6.48 8.18 -11.04
N ALA A 46 6.32 9.49 -11.12
CA ALA A 46 6.27 10.23 -12.37
C ALA A 46 7.68 10.35 -12.99
N ALA A 47 7.78 10.93 -14.18
CA ALA A 47 9.05 11.16 -14.87
C ALA A 47 10.03 12.06 -14.11
N ASP A 48 9.52 12.97 -13.27
CA ASP A 48 10.28 13.86 -12.40
C ASP A 48 10.46 13.31 -10.96
N GLY A 49 9.97 12.09 -10.71
CA GLY A 49 10.00 11.43 -9.41
C GLY A 49 8.84 11.80 -8.46
N THR A 50 7.88 12.63 -8.88
CA THR A 50 6.68 12.91 -8.09
C THR A 50 5.88 11.62 -7.84
N PRO A 51 5.48 11.28 -6.59
CA PRO A 51 4.69 10.10 -6.30
C PRO A 51 3.26 10.26 -6.87
N LEU A 52 2.93 9.42 -7.86
CA LEU A 52 1.59 9.29 -8.45
C LEU A 52 0.86 8.11 -7.83
N VAL A 53 -0.44 8.24 -7.58
CA VAL A 53 -1.24 7.16 -7.00
C VAL A 53 -1.79 6.28 -8.12
N PHE A 54 -1.13 5.14 -8.33
CA PHE A 54 -1.43 4.21 -9.40
C PHE A 54 -0.77 2.84 -9.14
N HIS A 55 -1.45 1.74 -9.46
CA HIS A 55 -0.93 0.40 -9.18
C HIS A 55 0.03 -0.13 -10.24
N ASP A 56 -0.38 -0.08 -11.51
CA ASP A 56 0.31 -0.78 -12.61
C ASP A 56 1.52 -0.01 -13.12
N TYR A 57 2.48 -0.70 -13.75
CA TYR A 57 3.53 -0.03 -14.52
C TYR A 57 2.99 0.58 -15.80
N GLY A 58 2.05 -0.13 -16.46
CA GLY A 58 1.44 0.26 -17.73
C GLY A 58 0.09 0.97 -17.56
N LEU A 59 -0.25 1.83 -18.50
CA LEU A 59 -1.49 2.62 -18.49
C LEU A 59 -2.70 1.88 -19.07
N GLY A 60 -2.49 0.70 -19.70
CA GLY A 60 -3.51 0.00 -20.49
C GLY A 60 -4.76 -0.35 -19.71
N ARG A 61 -4.65 -0.98 -18.54
CA ARG A 61 -5.80 -1.52 -17.78
C ARG A 61 -6.72 -0.41 -17.27
N LEU A 62 -6.19 0.64 -16.66
CA LEU A 62 -6.99 1.69 -16.01
C LEU A 62 -7.18 2.94 -16.83
N ALA A 63 -6.26 3.26 -17.77
CA ALA A 63 -6.37 4.46 -18.58
C ALA A 63 -6.65 4.18 -20.06
N GLY A 64 -6.69 2.91 -20.50
CA GLY A 64 -7.04 2.50 -21.86
C GLY A 64 -6.10 3.02 -22.95
N ARG A 65 -4.86 3.32 -22.60
CA ARG A 65 -3.86 3.87 -23.53
C ARG A 65 -2.51 3.16 -23.36
N ASP A 66 -1.71 3.18 -24.41
CA ASP A 66 -0.34 2.70 -24.32
C ASP A 66 0.55 3.64 -23.51
N GLY A 67 1.63 3.10 -22.97
CA GLY A 67 2.62 3.83 -22.19
C GLY A 67 2.79 3.29 -20.78
N VAL A 68 3.73 3.89 -20.06
CA VAL A 68 4.07 3.54 -18.68
C VAL A 68 3.90 4.76 -17.79
N ILE A 69 3.49 4.51 -16.54
CA ILE A 69 3.21 5.58 -15.57
C ILE A 69 4.45 6.45 -15.30
N SER A 70 5.63 5.84 -15.22
CA SER A 70 6.89 6.53 -14.95
C SER A 70 7.39 7.44 -16.07
N ALA A 71 6.76 7.41 -17.25
CA ALA A 71 7.06 8.33 -18.34
C ALA A 71 6.20 9.60 -18.32
N LEU A 72 5.13 9.65 -17.51
CA LEU A 72 4.25 10.80 -17.42
C LEU A 72 4.84 11.88 -16.50
N SER A 73 4.73 13.13 -16.91
CA SER A 73 4.82 14.25 -15.97
C SER A 73 3.58 14.31 -15.06
N PRO A 74 3.64 14.94 -13.89
CA PRO A 74 2.48 15.13 -13.03
C PRO A 74 1.28 15.79 -13.74
N ALA A 75 1.55 16.74 -14.66
CA ALA A 75 0.51 17.39 -15.45
C ALA A 75 -0.18 16.42 -16.43
N GLU A 76 0.60 15.57 -17.12
CA GLU A 76 0.05 14.53 -17.99
C GLU A 76 -0.74 13.47 -17.20
N ALA A 77 -0.26 13.07 -16.03
CA ALA A 77 -0.99 12.18 -15.14
C ALA A 77 -2.34 12.78 -14.71
N GLY A 78 -2.35 14.05 -14.29
CA GLY A 78 -3.57 14.79 -13.95
C GLY A 78 -4.53 15.02 -15.12
N ALA A 79 -4.06 14.91 -16.37
CA ALA A 79 -4.87 14.93 -17.59
C ALA A 79 -5.29 13.51 -18.06
N THR A 80 -4.64 12.45 -17.57
CA THR A 80 -4.92 11.06 -17.96
C THR A 80 -6.17 10.55 -17.24
N ARG A 81 -7.26 10.34 -17.99
CA ARG A 81 -8.53 9.86 -17.45
C ARG A 81 -8.49 8.37 -17.15
N LEU A 82 -9.09 8.01 -16.03
CA LEU A 82 -9.35 6.62 -15.68
C LEU A 82 -10.62 6.13 -16.36
N LEU A 83 -10.61 4.90 -16.89
CA LEU A 83 -11.64 4.36 -17.78
C LEU A 83 -13.07 4.58 -17.25
N GLY A 84 -13.92 5.08 -18.14
CA GLY A 84 -15.35 5.25 -17.89
C GLY A 84 -15.73 6.41 -16.96
N THR A 85 -14.76 7.26 -16.56
CA THR A 85 -15.00 8.33 -15.60
C THR A 85 -14.31 9.65 -15.96
N ASN A 86 -14.61 10.70 -15.18
CA ASN A 86 -13.88 11.96 -15.22
C ASN A 86 -12.72 12.02 -14.22
N GLU A 87 -12.48 10.95 -13.46
CA GLU A 87 -11.35 10.85 -12.55
C GLU A 87 -10.04 10.77 -13.35
N ALA A 88 -8.96 11.30 -12.77
CA ALA A 88 -7.62 11.25 -13.32
C ALA A 88 -6.66 10.68 -12.30
N ILE A 89 -5.41 10.42 -12.72
CA ILE A 89 -4.36 9.89 -11.84
C ILE A 89 -3.94 11.00 -10.86
N PRO A 90 -4.16 10.84 -9.54
CA PRO A 90 -3.79 11.85 -8.58
C PRO A 90 -2.33 11.71 -8.12
N THR A 91 -1.76 12.78 -7.55
CA THR A 91 -0.52 12.70 -6.78
C THR A 91 -0.81 12.27 -5.35
N LEU A 92 0.20 11.67 -4.67
CA LEU A 92 0.10 11.32 -3.26
C LEU A 92 -0.21 12.54 -2.39
N GLU A 93 0.46 13.65 -2.64
CA GLU A 93 0.23 14.91 -1.92
C GLU A 93 -1.23 15.40 -2.03
N ALA A 94 -1.81 15.34 -3.23
CA ALA A 94 -3.22 15.71 -3.43
C ALA A 94 -4.18 14.80 -2.66
N VAL A 95 -3.89 13.48 -2.61
CA VAL A 95 -4.70 12.52 -1.86
C VAL A 95 -4.60 12.79 -0.36
N LEU A 96 -3.38 12.91 0.20
CA LEU A 96 -3.19 13.17 1.62
C LEU A 96 -3.79 14.50 2.04
N GLY A 97 -3.62 15.56 1.23
CA GLY A 97 -4.27 16.86 1.47
C GLY A 97 -5.81 16.77 1.44
N MET A 98 -6.39 15.95 0.58
CA MET A 98 -7.84 15.69 0.56
C MET A 98 -8.29 14.91 1.80
N VAL A 99 -7.53 13.90 2.23
CA VAL A 99 -7.88 13.10 3.43
C VAL A 99 -7.71 13.93 4.70
N ALA A 100 -6.64 14.72 4.82
CA ALA A 100 -6.39 15.66 5.91
C ALA A 100 -6.62 15.02 7.30
N GLY A 101 -6.02 13.88 7.57
CA GLY A 101 -6.07 13.14 8.84
C GLY A 101 -7.42 12.50 9.19
N ARG A 102 -8.48 12.64 8.38
CA ARG A 102 -9.82 12.10 8.67
C ARG A 102 -9.92 10.58 8.61
N ALA A 103 -8.96 9.93 7.97
CA ALA A 103 -8.86 8.48 7.84
C ALA A 103 -7.41 8.04 7.87
N PRO A 104 -7.08 6.83 8.37
CA PRO A 104 -5.75 6.27 8.25
C PRO A 104 -5.44 5.97 6.78
N VAL A 105 -4.23 6.35 6.33
CA VAL A 105 -3.75 6.10 4.97
C VAL A 105 -2.51 5.23 4.99
N LEU A 106 -2.63 4.03 4.42
CA LEU A 106 -1.54 3.07 4.23
C LEU A 106 -1.03 3.18 2.80
N VAL A 107 0.19 3.67 2.64
CA VAL A 107 0.82 3.91 1.34
C VAL A 107 1.72 2.74 0.96
N GLU A 108 1.39 2.02 -0.11
CA GLU A 108 2.28 1.00 -0.67
C GLU A 108 3.20 1.61 -1.72
N ILE A 109 4.52 1.54 -1.49
CA ILE A 109 5.52 1.88 -2.51
C ILE A 109 5.73 0.66 -3.40
N LYS A 110 5.39 0.79 -4.69
CA LYS A 110 5.59 -0.27 -5.69
C LYS A 110 7.06 -0.44 -6.00
N ASP A 111 7.48 -1.69 -6.25
CA ASP A 111 8.81 -1.98 -6.78
C ASP A 111 8.98 -1.35 -8.17
N GLN A 112 10.21 -1.03 -8.56
CA GLN A 112 10.43 -0.24 -9.77
C GLN A 112 10.88 -1.08 -10.98
N ASP A 113 11.37 -2.29 -10.77
CA ASP A 113 11.88 -3.15 -11.84
C ASP A 113 11.46 -4.63 -11.73
N GLY A 114 10.58 -4.95 -10.81
CA GLY A 114 10.07 -6.31 -10.57
C GLY A 114 11.07 -7.25 -9.90
N SER A 115 12.24 -6.73 -9.48
CA SER A 115 13.31 -7.56 -8.88
C SER A 115 13.28 -7.62 -7.36
N LEU A 116 12.53 -6.75 -6.70
CA LEU A 116 12.55 -6.48 -5.25
C LEU A 116 13.99 -6.24 -4.75
N GLY A 117 14.78 -5.55 -5.57
CA GLY A 117 16.16 -5.21 -5.36
C GLY A 117 16.38 -3.76 -4.89
N PRO A 118 17.65 -3.33 -4.80
CA PRO A 118 18.00 -2.00 -4.24
C PRO A 118 17.72 -0.82 -5.19
N ARG A 119 17.34 -1.06 -6.44
CA ARG A 119 17.12 0.00 -7.45
C ARG A 119 15.73 0.64 -7.30
N MET A 120 15.52 1.42 -6.26
CA MET A 120 14.25 2.09 -5.96
C MET A 120 14.15 3.52 -6.50
N GLY A 121 15.23 4.06 -7.08
CA GLY A 121 15.26 5.46 -7.50
C GLY A 121 15.00 6.44 -6.34
N ALA A 122 14.42 7.58 -6.66
CA ALA A 122 14.13 8.63 -5.67
C ALA A 122 12.78 8.43 -4.94
N LEU A 123 11.93 7.48 -5.40
CA LEU A 123 10.56 7.35 -4.91
C LEU A 123 10.43 7.19 -3.39
N PRO A 124 11.21 6.32 -2.70
CA PRO A 124 11.10 6.18 -1.25
C PRO A 124 11.38 7.49 -0.49
N GLY A 125 12.38 8.26 -0.94
CA GLY A 125 12.72 9.56 -0.35
C GLY A 125 11.61 10.60 -0.56
N ARG A 126 11.05 10.66 -1.77
CA ARG A 126 9.94 11.58 -2.09
C ARG A 126 8.67 11.24 -1.29
N VAL A 127 8.35 9.95 -1.17
CA VAL A 127 7.24 9.51 -0.32
C VAL A 127 7.51 9.88 1.13
N ALA A 128 8.73 9.64 1.64
CA ALA A 128 9.12 9.95 3.00
C ALA A 128 8.93 11.44 3.34
N GLU A 129 9.35 12.35 2.45
CA GLU A 129 9.17 13.81 2.61
C GLU A 129 7.69 14.17 2.84
N ILE A 130 6.80 13.63 1.99
CA ILE A 130 5.35 13.93 2.03
C ILE A 130 4.71 13.35 3.30
N VAL A 131 4.96 12.06 3.58
CA VAL A 131 4.31 11.38 4.72
C VAL A 131 4.86 11.87 6.07
N ALA A 132 6.12 12.31 6.14
CA ALA A 132 6.68 12.89 7.35
C ALA A 132 5.98 14.19 7.75
N ALA A 133 5.62 15.02 6.77
CA ALA A 133 4.86 16.26 7.01
C ALA A 133 3.48 15.97 7.62
N CYS A 134 2.75 14.99 7.09
CA CYS A 134 1.47 14.53 7.63
C CYS A 134 1.63 13.91 9.03
N HIS A 135 2.62 13.03 9.20
CA HIS A 135 2.90 12.38 10.48
C HIS A 135 3.24 13.38 11.59
N ALA A 136 4.01 14.42 11.29
CA ALA A 136 4.34 15.50 12.23
C ALA A 136 3.12 16.31 12.69
N GLN A 137 2.03 16.30 11.92
CA GLN A 137 0.74 16.91 12.26
C GLN A 137 -0.17 15.94 13.06
N GLY A 138 0.30 14.73 13.34
CA GLY A 138 -0.48 13.70 14.04
C GLY A 138 -1.45 12.94 13.13
N GLU A 139 -1.36 13.11 11.80
CA GLU A 139 -2.21 12.38 10.87
C GLU A 139 -1.85 10.88 10.84
N PRO A 140 -2.83 9.98 10.80
CA PRO A 140 -2.60 8.54 10.78
C PRO A 140 -2.14 8.07 9.39
N VAL A 141 -0.84 8.17 9.13
CA VAL A 141 -0.18 7.72 7.88
C VAL A 141 0.88 6.68 8.19
N ALA A 142 0.98 5.66 7.34
CA ALA A 142 2.00 4.62 7.40
C ALA A 142 2.41 4.20 5.98
N VAL A 143 3.63 3.65 5.85
CA VAL A 143 4.16 3.20 4.55
C VAL A 143 4.46 1.72 4.59
N MET A 144 4.21 1.01 3.49
CA MET A 144 4.59 -0.38 3.32
C MET A 144 5.15 -0.65 1.92
N SER A 145 5.82 -1.76 1.74
CA SER A 145 6.25 -2.23 0.42
C SER A 145 6.55 -3.73 0.45
N PHE A 146 6.36 -4.41 -0.67
CA PHE A 146 6.93 -5.73 -0.93
C PHE A 146 8.45 -5.69 -1.01
N ASN A 147 9.01 -4.55 -1.42
CA ASN A 147 10.46 -4.38 -1.51
C ASN A 147 11.01 -3.82 -0.19
N PRO A 148 11.79 -4.61 0.59
CA PRO A 148 12.38 -4.13 1.83
C PRO A 148 13.37 -2.96 1.65
N HIS A 149 13.92 -2.76 0.46
CA HIS A 149 14.78 -1.61 0.17
C HIS A 149 13.98 -0.31 0.13
N ALA A 150 12.72 -0.35 -0.36
CA ALA A 150 11.83 0.81 -0.29
C ALA A 150 11.53 1.19 1.17
N ALA A 151 11.16 0.20 1.99
CA ALA A 151 10.93 0.39 3.42
C ALA A 151 12.18 0.98 4.13
N ALA A 152 13.37 0.44 3.82
CA ALA A 152 14.63 0.96 4.36
C ALA A 152 14.91 2.41 3.93
N GLY A 153 14.60 2.76 2.67
CA GLY A 153 14.73 4.13 2.16
C GLY A 153 13.84 5.12 2.90
N VAL A 154 12.58 4.76 3.15
CA VAL A 154 11.66 5.58 3.96
C VAL A 154 12.15 5.69 5.40
N ARG A 155 12.59 4.58 6.02
CA ARG A 155 13.15 4.59 7.39
C ARG A 155 14.33 5.55 7.52
N ALA A 156 15.22 5.57 6.52
CA ALA A 156 16.39 6.43 6.54
C ALA A 156 16.04 7.93 6.44
N ALA A 157 15.00 8.27 5.64
CA ALA A 157 14.60 9.66 5.39
C ALA A 157 13.57 10.20 6.42
N ALA A 158 12.70 9.33 6.95
CA ALA A 158 11.63 9.66 7.89
C ALA A 158 11.54 8.62 9.01
N PRO A 159 12.46 8.63 9.99
CA PRO A 159 12.59 7.57 10.99
C PRO A 159 11.39 7.43 11.93
N ASP A 160 10.56 8.45 12.09
CA ASP A 160 9.40 8.45 12.97
C ASP A 160 8.14 7.88 12.29
N VAL A 161 8.11 7.87 10.94
CA VAL A 161 6.97 7.32 10.18
C VAL A 161 6.90 5.80 10.36
N PRO A 162 5.72 5.23 10.72
CA PRO A 162 5.56 3.79 10.78
C PRO A 162 5.77 3.15 9.41
N ILE A 163 6.68 2.18 9.34
CA ILE A 163 6.90 1.39 8.12
C ILE A 163 6.58 -0.08 8.36
N GLY A 164 6.09 -0.75 7.33
CA GLY A 164 5.79 -2.17 7.32
C GLY A 164 6.31 -2.89 6.09
N LEU A 165 6.23 -4.21 6.12
CA LEU A 165 6.47 -5.05 4.95
C LEU A 165 5.15 -5.63 4.45
N THR A 166 4.87 -5.44 3.15
CA THR A 166 3.86 -6.21 2.44
C THR A 166 4.48 -7.58 2.11
N SER A 167 3.76 -8.65 2.36
CA SER A 167 4.33 -9.99 2.23
C SER A 167 3.29 -11.05 1.87
N CYS A 168 3.78 -12.16 1.33
CA CYS A 168 3.00 -13.33 0.95
C CYS A 168 3.92 -14.56 0.95
N ARG A 169 3.47 -15.67 0.39
CA ARG A 169 4.28 -16.87 0.20
C ARG A 169 5.42 -16.67 -0.80
N PHE A 170 5.30 -15.71 -1.73
CA PHE A 170 6.24 -15.48 -2.83
C PHE A 170 6.42 -16.71 -3.72
N ASP A 171 5.31 -17.32 -4.13
CA ASP A 171 5.29 -18.46 -5.03
C ASP A 171 5.96 -18.14 -6.37
N ARG A 172 6.59 -19.17 -7.00
CA ARG A 172 7.36 -18.99 -8.23
C ARG A 172 6.53 -18.42 -9.37
N ASP A 173 5.28 -18.84 -9.48
CA ASP A 173 4.42 -18.51 -10.63
C ASP A 173 4.02 -17.01 -10.62
N ASP A 174 3.84 -16.42 -9.45
CA ASP A 174 3.52 -15.01 -9.28
C ASP A 174 4.77 -14.10 -9.27
N TRP A 175 5.95 -14.67 -8.93
CA TRP A 175 7.20 -13.93 -8.71
C TRP A 175 8.33 -14.47 -9.59
N THR A 176 8.07 -14.66 -10.88
CA THR A 176 8.96 -15.32 -11.83
C THR A 176 10.34 -14.66 -12.01
N GLY A 177 10.41 -13.33 -11.85
CA GLY A 177 11.65 -12.54 -11.97
C GLY A 177 12.57 -12.59 -10.75
N ILE A 178 12.14 -13.20 -9.63
CA ILE A 178 12.87 -13.17 -8.36
C ILE A 178 13.55 -14.51 -8.10
N PRO A 179 14.87 -14.55 -7.82
CA PRO A 179 15.58 -15.77 -7.49
C PRO A 179 14.97 -16.50 -6.30
N GLU A 180 14.97 -17.83 -6.32
CA GLU A 180 14.37 -18.68 -5.28
C GLU A 180 14.86 -18.33 -3.86
N ALA A 181 16.17 -18.20 -3.69
CA ALA A 181 16.75 -17.83 -2.39
C ALA A 181 16.21 -16.49 -1.87
N ARG A 182 15.98 -15.50 -2.76
CA ARG A 182 15.41 -14.22 -2.39
C ARG A 182 13.93 -14.35 -2.04
N ARG A 183 13.14 -15.08 -2.83
CA ARG A 183 11.72 -15.36 -2.53
C ARG A 183 11.57 -16.05 -1.18
N ALA A 184 12.42 -17.04 -0.90
CA ALA A 184 12.42 -17.72 0.38
C ALA A 184 12.77 -16.79 1.55
N ALA A 185 13.74 -15.89 1.41
CA ALA A 185 14.08 -14.90 2.43
C ALA A 185 12.91 -13.92 2.69
N LEU A 186 12.25 -13.45 1.63
CA LEU A 186 11.08 -12.59 1.70
C LEU A 186 9.90 -13.29 2.39
N SER A 187 9.60 -14.53 2.04
CA SER A 187 8.54 -15.33 2.66
C SER A 187 8.81 -15.60 4.16
N ARG A 188 10.08 -15.70 4.55
CA ARG A 188 10.48 -15.83 5.97
C ARG A 188 10.54 -14.51 6.74
N LEU A 189 10.27 -13.38 6.05
CA LEU A 189 10.31 -12.04 6.64
C LEU A 189 11.68 -11.69 7.25
N GLU A 190 12.78 -12.22 6.67
CA GLU A 190 14.14 -12.03 7.19
C GLU A 190 14.58 -10.56 7.23
N ASP A 191 14.03 -9.74 6.33
CA ASP A 191 14.32 -8.32 6.28
C ASP A 191 13.61 -7.50 7.38
N PHE A 192 12.58 -8.04 8.05
CA PHE A 192 11.76 -7.31 9.02
C PHE A 192 12.58 -6.57 10.09
N PRO A 193 13.50 -7.20 10.82
CA PRO A 193 14.32 -6.51 11.81
C PRO A 193 15.32 -5.53 11.17
N ARG A 194 15.87 -5.89 10.00
CA ARG A 194 16.88 -5.08 9.32
C ARG A 194 16.34 -3.72 8.88
N VAL A 195 15.10 -3.67 8.40
CA VAL A 195 14.49 -2.40 7.96
C VAL A 195 13.81 -1.65 9.10
N GLY A 196 13.77 -2.21 10.31
CA GLY A 196 13.08 -1.61 11.44
C GLY A 196 11.57 -1.49 11.23
N ALA A 197 10.96 -2.48 10.53
CA ALA A 197 9.51 -2.49 10.32
C ALA A 197 8.77 -2.62 11.66
N SER A 198 7.61 -1.97 11.75
CA SER A 198 6.78 -1.95 12.96
C SER A 198 5.47 -2.73 12.82
N PHE A 199 5.15 -3.19 11.61
CA PHE A 199 4.00 -4.05 11.29
C PHE A 199 4.26 -4.84 10.01
N ILE A 200 3.40 -5.81 9.73
CA ILE A 200 3.33 -6.49 8.44
C ILE A 200 1.93 -6.38 7.85
N SER A 201 1.81 -6.39 6.51
CA SER A 201 0.57 -6.58 5.78
C SER A 201 0.72 -7.84 4.94
N HIS A 202 0.13 -8.97 5.41
CA HIS A 202 0.38 -10.30 4.85
C HIS A 202 -0.81 -10.82 4.06
N HIS A 203 -0.54 -11.58 2.98
CA HIS A 203 -1.59 -12.19 2.16
C HIS A 203 -2.47 -13.12 3.01
N HIS A 204 -3.79 -12.93 2.99
CA HIS A 204 -4.72 -13.57 3.90
C HIS A 204 -4.74 -15.11 3.80
N GLN A 205 -4.46 -15.66 2.62
CA GLN A 205 -4.42 -17.12 2.42
C GLN A 205 -3.14 -17.79 2.96
N ASP A 206 -2.18 -17.01 3.43
CA ASP A 206 -0.91 -17.49 3.99
C ASP A 206 -0.69 -17.04 5.45
N LEU A 207 -1.73 -16.60 6.15
CA LEU A 207 -1.63 -16.16 7.56
C LEU A 207 -1.13 -17.25 8.51
N GLY A 208 -1.22 -18.52 8.12
CA GLY A 208 -0.62 -19.66 8.83
C GLY A 208 0.90 -19.79 8.68
N ASN A 209 1.57 -18.92 7.91
CA ASN A 209 3.02 -18.95 7.75
C ASN A 209 3.72 -18.74 9.11
N PRO A 210 4.63 -19.66 9.54
CA PRO A 210 5.27 -19.59 10.86
C PRO A 210 5.95 -18.24 11.19
N PRO A 211 6.64 -17.54 10.28
CA PRO A 211 7.12 -16.17 10.52
C PRO A 211 6.05 -15.19 10.97
N VAL A 212 4.85 -15.24 10.37
CA VAL A 212 3.72 -14.37 10.74
C VAL A 212 3.30 -14.62 12.18
N GLY A 213 3.12 -15.90 12.55
CA GLY A 213 2.77 -16.29 13.92
C GLY A 213 3.83 -15.85 14.95
N ARG A 214 5.13 -15.95 14.61
CA ARG A 214 6.22 -15.48 15.49
C ARG A 214 6.16 -13.97 15.73
N LEU A 215 5.95 -13.18 14.67
CA LEU A 215 5.83 -11.72 14.80
C LEU A 215 4.59 -11.33 15.60
N ALA A 216 3.45 -11.97 15.32
CA ALA A 216 2.21 -11.75 16.10
C ALA A 216 2.40 -12.06 17.60
N ALA A 217 3.08 -13.16 17.95
CA ALA A 217 3.40 -13.52 19.32
C ALA A 217 4.35 -12.52 20.01
N GLN A 218 5.14 -11.79 19.26
CA GLN A 218 5.98 -10.68 19.73
C GLN A 218 5.23 -9.35 19.86
N GLY A 219 3.92 -9.33 19.57
CA GLY A 219 3.08 -8.13 19.63
C GLY A 219 3.17 -7.24 18.38
N VAL A 220 3.81 -7.71 17.30
CA VAL A 220 3.85 -6.98 16.03
C VAL A 220 2.45 -7.00 15.40
N PRO A 221 1.87 -5.84 15.04
CA PRO A 221 0.60 -5.79 14.34
C PRO A 221 0.66 -6.53 13.00
N VAL A 222 -0.27 -7.44 12.77
CA VAL A 222 -0.48 -8.11 11.50
C VAL A 222 -1.73 -7.52 10.85
N LEU A 223 -1.54 -6.82 9.73
CA LEU A 223 -2.61 -6.48 8.79
C LEU A 223 -2.66 -7.56 7.72
N CYS A 224 -3.77 -7.68 6.99
CA CYS A 224 -3.82 -8.63 5.87
C CYS A 224 -4.59 -8.08 4.67
N TRP A 225 -4.33 -8.65 3.49
CA TRP A 225 -4.89 -8.29 2.19
C TRP A 225 -5.08 -9.54 1.32
N THR A 226 -5.92 -9.56 0.30
CA THR A 226 -7.07 -8.70 0.09
C THR A 226 -8.31 -9.50 0.43
N ILE A 227 -9.10 -9.04 1.36
CA ILE A 227 -10.32 -9.72 1.83
C ILE A 227 -11.49 -9.32 0.92
N ARG A 228 -12.23 -10.31 0.41
CA ARG A 228 -13.31 -10.10 -0.56
C ARG A 228 -14.67 -10.59 -0.09
N SER A 229 -14.75 -11.15 1.11
CA SER A 229 -16.01 -11.66 1.66
C SER A 229 -16.02 -11.64 3.19
N PRO A 230 -17.22 -11.62 3.83
CA PRO A 230 -17.35 -11.78 5.28
C PRO A 230 -16.75 -13.10 5.82
N ALA A 231 -16.76 -14.16 5.01
CA ALA A 231 -16.18 -15.45 5.40
C ALA A 231 -14.64 -15.38 5.46
N GLU A 232 -14.00 -14.76 4.47
CA GLU A 232 -12.55 -14.51 4.48
C GLU A 232 -12.16 -13.59 5.65
N GLU A 233 -12.96 -12.55 5.91
CA GLU A 233 -12.73 -11.66 7.05
C GLU A 233 -12.76 -12.42 8.38
N ALA A 234 -13.79 -13.23 8.60
CA ALA A 234 -13.93 -14.01 9.82
C ALA A 234 -12.73 -14.96 10.04
N ALA A 235 -12.28 -15.61 8.97
CA ALA A 235 -11.09 -16.47 9.01
C ALA A 235 -9.80 -15.69 9.30
N ALA A 236 -9.60 -14.55 8.62
CA ALA A 236 -8.39 -13.75 8.75
C ALA A 236 -8.24 -13.12 10.14
N ARG A 237 -9.35 -12.69 10.77
CA ARG A 237 -9.34 -12.05 12.10
C ARG A 237 -8.87 -12.97 13.25
N GLY A 238 -8.74 -14.27 13.01
CA GLY A 238 -8.09 -15.18 13.94
C GLY A 238 -6.59 -14.89 14.13
N VAL A 239 -5.95 -14.22 13.17
CA VAL A 239 -4.53 -13.87 13.19
C VAL A 239 -4.31 -12.37 12.98
N ALA A 240 -4.97 -11.80 11.95
CA ALA A 240 -4.79 -10.40 11.59
C ALA A 240 -5.59 -9.47 12.51
N ARG A 241 -4.95 -8.38 12.93
CA ARG A 241 -5.59 -7.32 13.73
C ARG A 241 -6.52 -6.46 12.90
N ASN A 242 -6.23 -6.28 11.62
CA ASN A 242 -7.08 -5.56 10.69
C ASN A 242 -6.89 -6.04 9.26
N ILE A 243 -7.80 -5.62 8.39
CA ILE A 243 -7.92 -6.09 7.01
C ILE A 243 -7.83 -4.95 6.00
N THR A 244 -7.28 -5.25 4.82
CA THR A 244 -7.47 -4.49 3.59
C THR A 244 -8.47 -5.25 2.72
N PHE A 245 -9.58 -4.59 2.33
CA PHE A 245 -10.73 -5.25 1.70
C PHE A 245 -11.17 -4.58 0.40
N GLU A 246 -11.85 -5.36 -0.45
CA GLU A 246 -12.55 -4.88 -1.63
C GLU A 246 -13.79 -5.74 -1.95
N GLY A 247 -14.74 -5.22 -2.74
CA GLY A 247 -15.87 -5.97 -3.28
C GLY A 247 -17.03 -6.27 -2.31
N TYR A 248 -16.85 -6.00 -1.02
CA TYR A 248 -17.90 -6.07 0.00
C TYR A 248 -17.73 -4.91 1.01
N ARG A 249 -18.54 -4.86 2.06
CA ARG A 249 -18.48 -3.80 3.08
C ARG A 249 -18.43 -4.44 4.47
N PRO A 250 -17.26 -4.47 5.14
CA PRO A 250 -17.17 -4.83 6.55
C PRO A 250 -17.82 -3.75 7.42
N GLN A 251 -18.15 -4.09 8.68
CA GLN A 251 -18.56 -3.06 9.62
C GLN A 251 -17.39 -2.08 9.85
N ALA A 252 -17.69 -0.79 9.72
CA ALA A 252 -16.77 0.24 10.15
C ALA A 252 -16.65 0.17 11.68
N GLY A 253 -15.43 0.20 12.21
CA GLY A 253 -15.16 0.14 13.64
C GLY A 253 -15.54 1.44 14.36
#